data_da2089c0d294cc14c0d6a83847a9278c
#
_entry.id   da2089c0d294cc14c0d6a83847a9278c
#
_cell.length_a   1.000
_cell.length_b   1.000
_cell.length_c   1.000
_cell.angle_alpha   90.00
_cell.angle_beta   90.00
_cell.angle_gamma   90.00
#
_symmetry.space_group_name_H-M   'P 1'
#
loop_
_entity.id
_entity.type
_entity.pdbx_description
1 polymer ?
#
loop_
_entity_poly.entity_id
_entity_poly.type
_entity_poly.pdbx_seq_one_letter_code
_entity_poly.pdbx_strand_id
1 'polypeptide(L)'
;VHGLYPNGSTGEFTRFTPEERRRIVAIMADQTAGRVPILAGAAEANVRETLAACEYYHGLGVRAVAIVAPYYYKLSPDNVYAYFKEIGRNTPVDVTLYNIPLFASPISVDTVVRLSSECPRVIGIKDSSGDLPNRMRMIAQIRPLRSDFCFLTGWDAALVPMLVAGANGGTNATSGVVPELTRAIHRAVVAGNIDEAMKLQYQLLPLFDAMISLGEFPEGFRAGEVVEI
;
A
#
# COMPACT_ATOMS: atom_id res chain seq x y z
N VAL A 1 1.54 -15.49 0.47
CA VAL A 1 1.57 -14.07 0.03
C VAL A 1 2.25 -13.97 -1.33
N HIS A 2 2.01 -12.86 -2.06
CA HIS A 2 2.55 -12.66 -3.41
C HIS A 2 3.63 -11.56 -3.45
N GLY A 3 3.90 -10.90 -2.34
CA GLY A 3 4.89 -9.85 -2.18
C GLY A 3 5.03 -9.42 -0.74
N LEU A 4 6.05 -8.63 -0.44
CA LEU A 4 6.33 -8.09 0.89
C LEU A 4 6.27 -6.56 0.86
N TYR A 5 5.79 -5.96 1.95
CA TYR A 5 5.74 -4.51 2.11
C TYR A 5 6.37 -4.08 3.44
N PRO A 6 7.72 -3.97 3.50
CA PRO A 6 8.41 -3.40 4.65
C PRO A 6 8.20 -1.89 4.76
N ASN A 7 8.36 -1.35 5.97
CA ASN A 7 8.26 0.08 6.27
C ASN A 7 6.91 0.71 5.87
N GLY A 8 5.82 -0.05 5.97
CA GLY A 8 4.46 0.49 5.89
C GLY A 8 4.02 1.11 7.22
N SER A 9 2.77 1.60 7.28
CA SER A 9 2.21 2.17 8.53
C SER A 9 2.12 1.11 9.64
N THR A 10 1.66 -0.11 9.32
CA THR A 10 1.65 -1.23 10.26
C THR A 10 3.06 -1.70 10.62
N GLY A 11 4.03 -1.53 9.72
CA GLY A 11 5.46 -1.74 9.96
C GLY A 11 6.13 -0.59 10.72
N GLU A 12 5.37 0.34 11.30
CA GLU A 12 5.81 1.38 12.23
C GLU A 12 6.95 2.26 11.71
N PHE A 13 6.99 2.53 10.39
CA PHE A 13 8.13 3.19 9.74
C PHE A 13 8.53 4.53 10.39
N THR A 14 7.58 5.25 10.99
CA THR A 14 7.84 6.53 11.66
C THR A 14 8.60 6.38 12.99
N ARG A 15 8.69 5.17 13.54
CA ARG A 15 9.43 4.87 14.79
C ARG A 15 10.90 4.51 14.54
N PHE A 16 11.30 4.36 13.29
CA PHE A 16 12.66 4.02 12.88
C PHE A 16 13.36 5.21 12.22
N THR A 17 14.66 5.34 12.46
CA THR A 17 15.51 6.30 11.74
C THR A 17 15.60 5.93 10.25
N PRO A 18 15.98 6.86 9.36
CA PRO A 18 16.20 6.56 7.95
C PRO A 18 17.19 5.40 7.72
N GLU A 19 18.25 5.31 8.53
CA GLU A 19 19.27 4.26 8.47
C GLU A 19 18.68 2.89 8.84
N GLU A 20 17.88 2.83 9.91
CA GLU A 20 17.21 1.60 10.32
C GLU A 20 16.22 1.13 9.26
N ARG A 21 15.43 2.04 8.66
CA ARG A 21 14.52 1.70 7.56
C ARG A 21 15.27 1.14 6.35
N ARG A 22 16.40 1.74 5.97
CA ARG A 22 17.27 1.22 4.89
C ARG A 22 17.78 -0.18 5.23
N ARG A 23 18.22 -0.39 6.48
CA ARG A 23 18.70 -1.69 6.95
C ARG A 23 17.60 -2.76 6.92
N ILE A 24 16.38 -2.42 7.35
CA ILE A 24 15.22 -3.34 7.29
C ILE A 24 14.98 -3.80 5.85
N VAL A 25 14.93 -2.87 4.88
CA VAL A 25 14.71 -3.23 3.48
C VAL A 25 15.88 -4.06 2.91
N ALA A 26 17.13 -3.73 3.27
CA ALA A 26 18.30 -4.50 2.85
C ALA A 26 18.27 -5.95 3.36
N ILE A 27 17.94 -6.15 4.63
CA ILE A 27 17.78 -7.49 5.21
C ILE A 27 16.66 -8.25 4.50
N MET A 28 15.52 -7.60 4.25
CA MET A 28 14.40 -8.25 3.56
C MET A 28 14.72 -8.58 2.11
N ALA A 29 15.46 -7.73 1.41
CA ALA A 29 15.89 -7.99 0.04
C ALA A 29 16.83 -9.20 -0.01
N ASP A 30 17.81 -9.26 0.89
CA ASP A 30 18.73 -10.40 1.04
C ASP A 30 17.97 -11.69 1.35
N GLN A 31 17.14 -11.71 2.39
CA GLN A 31 16.39 -12.89 2.80
C GLN A 31 15.35 -13.34 1.78
N THR A 32 14.74 -12.39 1.07
CA THR A 32 13.77 -12.70 0.01
C THR A 32 14.47 -13.36 -1.20
N ALA A 33 15.69 -12.94 -1.50
CA ALA A 33 16.51 -13.48 -2.60
C ALA A 33 15.73 -13.57 -3.92
N GLY A 34 14.91 -12.58 -4.24
CA GLY A 34 14.09 -12.51 -5.45
C GLY A 34 12.89 -13.46 -5.52
N ARG A 35 12.60 -14.25 -4.48
CA ARG A 35 11.47 -15.21 -4.47
C ARG A 35 10.10 -14.55 -4.61
N VAL A 36 9.94 -13.35 -4.09
CA VAL A 36 8.74 -12.52 -4.23
C VAL A 36 9.14 -11.05 -4.38
N PRO A 37 8.33 -10.21 -5.06
CA PRO A 37 8.61 -8.79 -5.18
C PRO A 37 8.50 -8.08 -3.84
N ILE A 38 9.31 -7.03 -3.67
CA ILE A 38 9.26 -6.12 -2.53
C ILE A 38 8.71 -4.78 -2.99
N LEU A 39 7.69 -4.29 -2.28
CA LEU A 39 7.17 -2.93 -2.34
C LEU A 39 7.65 -2.19 -1.08
N ALA A 40 8.75 -1.46 -1.15
CA ALA A 40 9.35 -0.84 0.03
C ALA A 40 8.70 0.50 0.38
N GLY A 41 8.36 0.72 1.64
CA GLY A 41 7.95 2.04 2.13
C GLY A 41 9.13 3.01 2.11
N ALA A 42 9.00 4.10 1.32
CA ALA A 42 10.03 5.12 1.13
C ALA A 42 9.55 6.53 1.54
N ALA A 43 8.45 6.59 2.32
CA ALA A 43 7.81 7.86 2.67
C ALA A 43 8.62 8.66 3.70
N GLU A 44 8.92 9.89 3.33
CA GLU A 44 9.48 10.92 4.21
C GLU A 44 8.65 12.21 4.04
N ALA A 45 8.63 13.05 5.08
CA ALA A 45 8.04 14.38 4.96
C ALA A 45 8.87 15.32 4.06
N ASN A 46 10.16 15.02 3.91
CA ASN A 46 11.10 15.75 3.05
C ASN A 46 11.28 15.00 1.72
N VAL A 47 11.01 15.68 0.61
CA VAL A 47 11.14 15.10 -0.74
C VAL A 47 12.55 14.62 -1.07
N ARG A 48 13.60 15.29 -0.60
CA ARG A 48 14.98 14.88 -0.84
C ARG A 48 15.31 13.55 -0.16
N GLU A 49 14.85 13.39 1.08
CA GLU A 49 15.00 12.12 1.82
C GLU A 49 14.21 10.99 1.16
N THR A 50 13.01 11.30 0.66
CA THR A 50 12.21 10.32 -0.12
C THR A 50 12.97 9.88 -1.37
N LEU A 51 13.55 10.79 -2.14
CA LEU A 51 14.33 10.46 -3.33
C LEU A 51 15.61 9.69 -2.99
N ALA A 52 16.32 10.06 -1.91
CA ALA A 52 17.48 9.32 -1.44
C ALA A 52 17.13 7.89 -1.01
N ALA A 53 15.96 7.67 -0.39
CA ALA A 53 15.45 6.34 -0.09
C ALA A 53 15.12 5.55 -1.38
N CYS A 54 14.50 6.20 -2.38
CA CYS A 54 14.21 5.59 -3.68
C CYS A 54 15.48 5.11 -4.39
N GLU A 55 16.53 5.93 -4.41
CA GLU A 55 17.83 5.56 -5.00
C GLU A 55 18.46 4.35 -4.28
N TYR A 56 18.46 4.38 -2.95
CA TYR A 56 19.02 3.29 -2.16
C TYR A 56 18.24 1.97 -2.40
N TYR A 57 16.91 2.02 -2.39
CA TYR A 57 16.08 0.84 -2.61
C TYR A 57 16.14 0.33 -4.05
N HIS A 58 16.31 1.22 -5.03
CA HIS A 58 16.59 0.82 -6.40
C HIS A 58 17.87 -0.03 -6.49
N GLY A 59 18.93 0.39 -5.80
CA GLY A 59 20.18 -0.37 -5.71
C GLY A 59 20.06 -1.75 -5.06
N LEU A 60 19.04 -1.98 -4.24
CA LEU A 60 18.71 -3.29 -3.64
C LEU A 60 17.82 -4.16 -4.54
N GLY A 61 17.40 -3.68 -5.70
CA GLY A 61 16.56 -4.43 -6.63
C GLY A 61 15.10 -4.59 -6.18
N VAL A 62 14.57 -3.69 -5.32
CA VAL A 62 13.14 -3.72 -5.00
C VAL A 62 12.29 -3.46 -6.23
N ARG A 63 11.11 -4.09 -6.31
CA ARG A 63 10.23 -3.95 -7.49
C ARG A 63 9.64 -2.54 -7.62
N ALA A 64 9.27 -1.95 -6.51
CA ALA A 64 8.71 -0.60 -6.45
C ALA A 64 8.79 -0.05 -5.03
N VAL A 65 8.55 1.25 -4.87
CA VAL A 65 8.37 1.90 -3.58
C VAL A 65 6.93 2.32 -3.37
N ALA A 66 6.47 2.31 -2.11
CA ALA A 66 5.20 2.90 -1.72
C ALA A 66 5.45 4.19 -0.94
N ILE A 67 4.77 5.26 -1.34
CA ILE A 67 5.01 6.59 -0.77
C ILE A 67 3.68 7.19 -0.34
N VAL A 68 3.55 7.48 0.97
CA VAL A 68 2.43 8.25 1.52
C VAL A 68 2.66 9.75 1.27
N ALA A 69 1.58 10.51 1.13
CA ALA A 69 1.69 11.98 1.09
C ALA A 69 2.39 12.51 2.36
N PRO A 70 3.06 13.67 2.30
CA PRO A 70 3.63 14.26 3.50
C PRO A 70 2.62 14.34 4.64
N TYR A 71 3.05 13.92 5.80
CA TYR A 71 2.26 13.86 7.03
C TYR A 71 2.69 14.95 8.01
N TYR A 72 1.99 15.11 9.12
CA TYR A 72 2.06 16.14 10.14
C TYR A 72 1.33 17.42 9.74
N TYR A 73 1.63 18.05 8.59
CA TYR A 73 0.87 19.20 8.08
C TYR A 73 -0.13 18.75 7.02
N LYS A 74 -1.35 19.29 7.11
CA LYS A 74 -2.36 19.06 6.08
C LYS A 74 -2.03 19.89 4.84
N LEU A 75 -1.83 19.22 3.71
CA LEU A 75 -1.52 19.84 2.43
C LEU A 75 -2.78 20.05 1.57
N SER A 76 -2.75 21.06 0.71
CA SER A 76 -3.72 21.20 -0.37
C SER A 76 -3.53 20.11 -1.44
N PRO A 77 -4.57 19.80 -2.23
CA PRO A 77 -4.44 18.84 -3.34
C PRO A 77 -3.31 19.20 -4.34
N ASP A 78 -3.11 20.49 -4.62
CA ASP A 78 -2.05 20.96 -5.51
C ASP A 78 -0.65 20.68 -4.94
N ASN A 79 -0.47 20.86 -3.63
CA ASN A 79 0.81 20.55 -2.98
C ASN A 79 1.05 19.03 -2.91
N VAL A 80 0.01 18.22 -2.70
CA VAL A 80 0.11 16.75 -2.78
C VAL A 80 0.52 16.33 -4.20
N TYR A 81 -0.12 16.89 -5.23
CA TYR A 81 0.23 16.63 -6.61
C TYR A 81 1.68 17.06 -6.91
N ALA A 82 2.10 18.27 -6.51
CA ALA A 82 3.45 18.77 -6.74
C ALA A 82 4.52 17.87 -6.10
N TYR A 83 4.27 17.40 -4.87
CA TYR A 83 5.16 16.47 -4.16
C TYR A 83 5.35 15.16 -4.95
N PHE A 84 4.26 14.51 -5.35
CA PHE A 84 4.36 13.25 -6.09
C PHE A 84 4.88 13.42 -7.52
N LYS A 85 4.60 14.55 -8.15
CA LYS A 85 5.16 14.87 -9.48
C LYS A 85 6.68 15.01 -9.43
N GLU A 86 7.20 15.70 -8.41
CA GLU A 86 8.65 15.83 -8.20
C GLU A 86 9.30 14.45 -8.03
N ILE A 87 8.71 13.59 -7.20
CA ILE A 87 9.19 12.22 -7.01
C ILE A 87 9.09 11.42 -8.30
N GLY A 88 7.93 11.40 -8.95
CA GLY A 88 7.69 10.61 -10.16
C GLY A 88 8.59 10.96 -11.35
N ARG A 89 9.12 12.18 -11.37
CA ARG A 89 10.07 12.65 -12.39
C ARG A 89 11.52 12.32 -12.10
N ASN A 90 11.89 12.22 -10.82
CA ASN A 90 13.29 12.13 -10.40
C ASN A 90 13.67 10.78 -9.77
N THR A 91 12.71 9.89 -9.55
CA THR A 91 12.97 8.56 -8.97
C THR A 91 13.54 7.58 -10.00
N PRO A 92 14.53 6.75 -9.65
CA PRO A 92 14.99 5.65 -10.51
C PRO A 92 14.13 4.39 -10.43
N VAL A 93 13.26 4.27 -9.39
CA VAL A 93 12.42 3.09 -9.11
C VAL A 93 10.93 3.41 -9.32
N ASP A 94 10.14 2.40 -9.65
CA ASP A 94 8.69 2.57 -9.80
C ASP A 94 8.01 2.93 -8.49
N VAL A 95 6.97 3.77 -8.57
CA VAL A 95 6.26 4.33 -7.40
C VAL A 95 4.82 3.85 -7.37
N THR A 96 4.39 3.38 -6.22
CA THR A 96 3.00 3.21 -5.84
C THR A 96 2.61 4.33 -4.89
N LEU A 97 1.64 5.14 -5.27
CA LEU A 97 1.06 6.14 -4.38
C LEU A 97 0.40 5.45 -3.19
N TYR A 98 0.53 6.00 -1.99
CA TYR A 98 -0.14 5.44 -0.83
C TYR A 98 -1.11 6.45 -0.22
N ASN A 99 -2.41 6.23 -0.45
CA ASN A 99 -3.49 7.02 0.12
C ASN A 99 -3.95 6.43 1.45
N ILE A 100 -3.72 7.15 2.54
CA ILE A 100 -4.17 6.81 3.90
C ILE A 100 -4.64 8.08 4.63
N PRO A 101 -5.87 8.54 4.40
CA PRO A 101 -6.40 9.79 4.97
C PRO A 101 -6.41 9.84 6.49
N LEU A 102 -6.31 8.68 7.15
CA LEU A 102 -6.24 8.59 8.61
C LEU A 102 -4.97 9.26 9.17
N PHE A 103 -3.85 9.23 8.43
CA PHE A 103 -2.55 9.70 8.92
C PHE A 103 -1.88 10.76 8.06
N ALA A 104 -2.35 10.96 6.83
CA ALA A 104 -1.73 11.88 5.88
C ALA A 104 -2.77 12.63 5.04
N SER A 105 -2.34 13.65 4.31
CA SER A 105 -3.22 14.36 3.39
C SER A 105 -3.76 13.41 2.32
N PRO A 106 -5.09 13.42 2.04
CA PRO A 106 -5.68 12.53 1.05
C PRO A 106 -5.17 12.84 -0.36
N ILE A 107 -5.03 11.78 -1.17
CA ILE A 107 -4.70 11.90 -2.58
C ILE A 107 -6.01 11.85 -3.36
N SER A 108 -6.38 12.96 -4.00
CA SER A 108 -7.63 13.05 -4.77
C SER A 108 -7.61 12.20 -6.03
N VAL A 109 -8.79 11.84 -6.53
CA VAL A 109 -8.94 11.10 -7.80
C VAL A 109 -8.24 11.85 -8.94
N ASP A 110 -8.45 13.17 -9.05
CA ASP A 110 -7.80 14.02 -10.06
C ASP A 110 -6.27 13.95 -9.97
N THR A 111 -5.72 14.03 -8.76
CA THR A 111 -4.27 13.91 -8.54
C THR A 111 -3.74 12.56 -9.06
N VAL A 112 -4.42 11.45 -8.75
CA VAL A 112 -3.99 10.11 -9.20
C VAL A 112 -4.07 10.01 -10.72
N VAL A 113 -5.16 10.48 -11.33
CA VAL A 113 -5.35 10.48 -12.81
C VAL A 113 -4.25 11.27 -13.50
N ARG A 114 -3.96 12.48 -13.03
CA ARG A 114 -2.88 13.33 -13.60
C ARG A 114 -1.52 12.67 -13.45
N LEU A 115 -1.18 12.17 -12.28
CA LEU A 115 0.11 11.51 -12.04
C LEU A 115 0.28 10.24 -12.87
N SER A 116 -0.79 9.46 -13.05
CA SER A 116 -0.75 8.24 -13.86
C SER A 116 -0.43 8.52 -15.34
N SER A 117 -0.81 9.68 -15.85
CA SER A 117 -0.53 10.09 -17.24
C SER A 117 0.79 10.86 -17.41
N GLU A 118 1.16 11.69 -16.43
CA GLU A 118 2.33 12.58 -16.51
C GLU A 118 3.63 11.95 -16.01
N CYS A 119 3.54 10.93 -15.17
CA CYS A 119 4.69 10.30 -14.53
C CYS A 119 4.70 8.78 -14.81
N PRO A 120 5.40 8.31 -15.86
CA PRO A 120 5.41 6.88 -16.23
C PRO A 120 5.83 5.94 -15.09
N ARG A 121 6.70 6.42 -14.19
CA ARG A 121 7.13 5.66 -13.01
C ARG A 121 6.08 5.56 -11.90
N VAL A 122 5.01 6.34 -11.96
CA VAL A 122 3.86 6.14 -11.07
C VAL A 122 3.01 5.01 -11.67
N ILE A 123 3.19 3.81 -11.12
CA ILE A 123 2.63 2.57 -11.68
C ILE A 123 1.41 2.05 -10.92
N GLY A 124 1.02 2.70 -9.83
CA GLY A 124 -0.12 2.22 -9.05
C GLY A 124 -0.46 3.07 -7.86
N ILE A 125 -1.51 2.65 -7.17
CA ILE A 125 -1.95 3.21 -5.90
C ILE A 125 -2.34 2.10 -4.92
N LYS A 126 -1.83 2.19 -3.69
CA LYS A 126 -2.41 1.53 -2.51
C LYS A 126 -3.35 2.52 -1.83
N ASP A 127 -4.60 2.13 -1.64
CA ASP A 127 -5.61 2.98 -1.02
C ASP A 127 -6.20 2.32 0.23
N SER A 128 -5.98 2.97 1.37
CA SER A 128 -6.48 2.56 2.69
C SER A 128 -7.61 3.47 3.19
N SER A 129 -8.28 4.21 2.29
CA SER A 129 -9.41 5.09 2.67
C SER A 129 -10.71 4.33 2.94
N GLY A 130 -10.88 3.14 2.35
CA GLY A 130 -12.16 2.44 2.34
C GLY A 130 -13.19 3.05 1.37
N ASP A 131 -12.84 4.11 0.63
CA ASP A 131 -13.75 4.83 -0.29
C ASP A 131 -13.89 4.09 -1.62
N LEU A 132 -14.82 3.14 -1.66
CA LEU A 132 -15.13 2.36 -2.87
C LEU A 132 -15.58 3.25 -4.05
N PRO A 133 -16.47 4.26 -3.89
CA PRO A 133 -16.83 5.16 -4.98
C PRO A 133 -15.63 5.86 -5.62
N ASN A 134 -14.70 6.39 -4.84
CA ASN A 134 -13.48 7.01 -5.38
C ASN A 134 -12.56 5.99 -6.06
N ARG A 135 -12.45 4.78 -5.51
CA ARG A 135 -11.74 3.67 -6.15
C ARG A 135 -12.29 3.38 -7.55
N MET A 136 -13.61 3.27 -7.67
CA MET A 136 -14.26 3.02 -8.96
C MET A 136 -14.03 4.15 -9.96
N ARG A 137 -14.06 5.42 -9.50
CA ARG A 137 -13.75 6.59 -10.35
C ARG A 137 -12.31 6.56 -10.87
N MET A 138 -11.34 6.23 -10.03
CA MET A 138 -9.94 6.09 -10.45
C MET A 138 -9.78 4.97 -11.50
N ILE A 139 -10.35 3.79 -11.25
CA ILE A 139 -10.28 2.66 -12.17
C ILE A 139 -10.91 3.02 -13.53
N ALA A 140 -12.10 3.62 -13.51
CA ALA A 140 -12.82 3.99 -14.75
C ALA A 140 -12.05 5.00 -15.60
N GLN A 141 -11.30 5.93 -15.00
CA GLN A 141 -10.56 6.95 -15.72
C GLN A 141 -9.16 6.50 -16.15
N ILE A 142 -8.50 5.68 -15.34
CA ILE A 142 -7.09 5.33 -15.57
C ILE A 142 -6.95 4.05 -16.41
N ARG A 143 -7.72 3.00 -16.11
CA ARG A 143 -7.54 1.69 -16.75
C ARG A 143 -7.68 1.68 -18.28
N PRO A 144 -8.56 2.48 -18.90
CA PRO A 144 -8.62 2.57 -20.36
C PRO A 144 -7.35 3.13 -21.01
N LEU A 145 -6.59 3.95 -20.28
CA LEU A 145 -5.37 4.64 -20.76
C LEU A 145 -4.09 3.94 -20.27
N ARG A 146 -4.12 3.33 -19.09
CA ARG A 146 -3.03 2.66 -18.42
C ARG A 146 -3.53 1.32 -17.85
N SER A 147 -3.68 0.32 -18.73
CA SER A 147 -4.11 -1.03 -18.32
C SER A 147 -3.13 -1.72 -17.36
N ASP A 148 -1.88 -1.28 -17.38
CA ASP A 148 -0.79 -1.71 -16.49
C ASP A 148 -0.85 -1.07 -15.09
N PHE A 149 -1.65 -0.01 -14.88
CA PHE A 149 -1.72 0.68 -13.60
C PHE A 149 -2.36 -0.19 -12.52
N CYS A 150 -1.63 -0.37 -11.41
CA CYS A 150 -2.00 -1.29 -10.34
C CYS A 150 -2.83 -0.60 -9.24
N PHE A 151 -4.00 -1.16 -8.94
CA PHE A 151 -4.87 -0.70 -7.86
C PHE A 151 -4.83 -1.70 -6.71
N LEU A 152 -4.20 -1.32 -5.59
CA LEU A 152 -4.15 -2.13 -4.37
C LEU A 152 -5.05 -1.53 -3.29
N THR A 153 -5.79 -2.37 -2.56
CA THR A 153 -6.49 -1.93 -1.36
C THR A 153 -5.65 -2.19 -0.12
N GLY A 154 -5.70 -1.28 0.84
CA GLY A 154 -5.13 -1.45 2.17
C GLY A 154 -6.18 -1.31 3.28
N TRP A 155 -7.46 -1.45 2.93
CA TRP A 155 -8.58 -1.48 3.88
C TRP A 155 -9.14 -2.89 3.95
N ASP A 156 -8.68 -3.65 4.92
CA ASP A 156 -8.90 -5.08 5.06
C ASP A 156 -10.38 -5.45 5.20
N ALA A 157 -11.16 -4.61 5.89
CA ALA A 157 -12.60 -4.77 6.05
C ALA A 157 -13.40 -4.74 4.73
N ALA A 158 -12.80 -4.23 3.65
CA ALA A 158 -13.45 -4.13 2.34
C ALA A 158 -12.67 -4.86 1.23
N LEU A 159 -11.87 -5.89 1.57
CA LEU A 159 -11.02 -6.57 0.58
C LEU A 159 -11.85 -7.13 -0.59
N VAL A 160 -12.92 -7.88 -0.32
CA VAL A 160 -13.77 -8.46 -1.37
C VAL A 160 -14.45 -7.41 -2.24
N PRO A 161 -15.19 -6.42 -1.71
CA PRO A 161 -15.82 -5.41 -2.57
C PRO A 161 -14.81 -4.59 -3.38
N MET A 162 -13.61 -4.33 -2.85
CA MET A 162 -12.55 -3.65 -3.60
C MET A 162 -12.00 -4.50 -4.75
N LEU A 163 -11.81 -5.81 -4.53
CA LEU A 163 -11.40 -6.74 -5.57
C LEU A 163 -12.47 -6.88 -6.66
N VAL A 164 -13.74 -7.01 -6.28
CA VAL A 164 -14.87 -7.09 -7.22
C VAL A 164 -15.01 -5.81 -8.04
N ALA A 165 -14.75 -4.64 -7.43
CA ALA A 165 -14.72 -3.36 -8.14
C ALA A 165 -13.51 -3.21 -9.07
N GLY A 166 -12.59 -4.17 -9.11
CA GLY A 166 -11.47 -4.21 -10.03
C GLY A 166 -10.11 -3.85 -9.43
N ALA A 167 -9.93 -3.86 -8.12
CA ALA A 167 -8.59 -3.82 -7.55
C ALA A 167 -7.78 -5.05 -7.96
N ASN A 168 -6.47 -4.88 -8.18
CA ASN A 168 -5.57 -5.97 -8.56
C ASN A 168 -5.18 -6.86 -7.37
N GLY A 169 -5.34 -6.35 -6.14
CA GLY A 169 -4.97 -7.07 -4.93
C GLY A 169 -5.09 -6.22 -3.69
N GLY A 170 -4.58 -6.74 -2.57
CA GLY A 170 -4.51 -6.05 -1.30
C GLY A 170 -3.09 -6.00 -0.75
N THR A 171 -2.77 -4.92 -0.03
CA THR A 171 -1.63 -4.82 0.87
C THR A 171 -2.20 -4.68 2.28
N ASN A 172 -2.69 -5.80 2.78
CA ASN A 172 -3.50 -5.90 3.98
C ASN A 172 -2.63 -6.10 5.23
N ALA A 173 -2.93 -5.39 6.31
CA ALA A 173 -2.25 -5.56 7.58
C ALA A 173 -2.51 -6.96 8.17
N THR A 174 -3.74 -7.45 8.03
CA THR A 174 -4.13 -8.82 8.42
C THR A 174 -3.35 -9.91 7.68
N SER A 175 -2.74 -9.61 6.53
CA SER A 175 -1.89 -10.59 5.82
C SER A 175 -0.58 -10.91 6.54
N GLY A 176 -0.15 -10.09 7.49
CA GLY A 176 0.97 -10.39 8.39
C GLY A 176 0.61 -11.39 9.48
N VAL A 177 -0.67 -11.45 9.85
CA VAL A 177 -1.20 -12.29 10.94
C VAL A 177 -1.86 -13.56 10.43
N VAL A 178 -2.74 -13.44 9.44
CA VAL A 178 -3.52 -14.56 8.85
C VAL A 178 -3.39 -14.58 7.32
N PRO A 179 -2.18 -14.82 6.78
CA PRO A 179 -1.92 -14.78 5.34
C PRO A 179 -2.75 -15.81 4.56
N GLU A 180 -3.09 -16.94 5.17
CA GLU A 180 -3.91 -18.00 4.57
C GLU A 180 -5.32 -17.51 4.28
N LEU A 181 -5.96 -16.81 5.23
CA LEU A 181 -7.32 -16.29 5.09
C LEU A 181 -7.38 -15.20 4.01
N THR A 182 -6.48 -14.23 4.04
CA THR A 182 -6.44 -13.16 3.03
C THR A 182 -6.12 -13.70 1.63
N ARG A 183 -5.29 -14.74 1.53
CA ARG A 183 -5.01 -15.44 0.27
C ARG A 183 -6.22 -16.22 -0.22
N ALA A 184 -6.95 -16.89 0.69
CA ALA A 184 -8.18 -17.62 0.34
C ALA A 184 -9.25 -16.68 -0.21
N ILE A 185 -9.47 -15.52 0.42
CA ILE A 185 -10.35 -14.46 -0.08
C ILE A 185 -9.99 -14.07 -1.52
N HIS A 186 -8.72 -13.71 -1.74
CA HIS A 186 -8.26 -13.30 -3.08
C HIS A 186 -8.50 -14.39 -4.12
N ARG A 187 -8.17 -15.65 -3.80
CA ARG A 187 -8.39 -16.80 -4.70
C ARG A 187 -9.86 -17.03 -5.02
N ALA A 188 -10.74 -16.92 -4.03
CA ALA A 188 -12.18 -17.09 -4.23
C ALA A 188 -12.73 -16.00 -5.19
N VAL A 189 -12.32 -14.74 -5.02
CA VAL A 189 -12.71 -13.66 -5.94
C VAL A 189 -12.19 -13.91 -7.35
N VAL A 190 -10.92 -14.27 -7.51
CA VAL A 190 -10.31 -14.55 -8.84
C VAL A 190 -10.98 -15.75 -9.52
N ALA A 191 -11.42 -16.73 -8.75
CA ALA A 191 -12.18 -17.88 -9.26
C ALA A 191 -13.66 -17.58 -9.56
N GLY A 192 -14.14 -16.35 -9.27
CA GLY A 192 -15.56 -15.97 -9.44
C GLY A 192 -16.49 -16.50 -8.35
N ASN A 193 -15.95 -17.14 -7.30
CA ASN A 193 -16.73 -17.68 -6.19
C ASN A 193 -16.97 -16.58 -5.13
N ILE A 194 -17.87 -15.64 -5.45
CA ILE A 194 -18.11 -14.46 -4.62
C ILE A 194 -18.77 -14.81 -3.29
N ASP A 195 -19.66 -15.81 -3.26
CA ASP A 195 -20.32 -16.23 -2.02
C ASP A 195 -19.31 -16.76 -0.99
N GLU A 196 -18.35 -17.58 -1.43
CA GLU A 196 -17.28 -18.07 -0.56
C GLU A 196 -16.33 -16.92 -0.16
N ALA A 197 -15.99 -16.02 -1.08
CA ALA A 197 -15.17 -14.85 -0.78
C ALA A 197 -15.82 -13.98 0.30
N MET A 198 -17.13 -13.73 0.21
CA MET A 198 -17.88 -12.95 1.21
C MET A 198 -17.93 -13.64 2.57
N LYS A 199 -18.14 -14.97 2.57
CA LYS A 199 -18.10 -15.76 3.81
C LYS A 199 -16.75 -15.66 4.53
N LEU A 200 -15.64 -15.76 3.78
CA LEU A 200 -14.30 -15.58 4.31
C LEU A 200 -14.04 -14.12 4.76
N GLN A 201 -14.57 -13.14 4.03
CA GLN A 201 -14.50 -11.73 4.44
C GLN A 201 -15.19 -11.51 5.79
N TYR A 202 -16.36 -12.11 6.01
CA TYR A 202 -17.08 -12.01 7.29
C TYR A 202 -16.32 -12.68 8.44
N GLN A 203 -15.50 -13.69 8.18
CA GLN A 203 -14.59 -14.27 9.18
C GLN A 203 -13.42 -13.35 9.49
N LEU A 204 -12.96 -12.57 8.50
CA LEU A 204 -11.85 -11.62 8.67
C LEU A 204 -12.26 -10.37 9.49
N LEU A 205 -13.52 -9.92 9.38
CA LEU A 205 -13.97 -8.68 9.99
C LEU A 205 -13.76 -8.61 11.51
N PRO A 206 -14.21 -9.60 12.33
CA PRO A 206 -14.01 -9.54 13.77
C PRO A 206 -12.53 -9.49 14.16
N LEU A 207 -11.68 -10.18 13.41
CA LEU A 207 -10.24 -10.19 13.66
C LEU A 207 -9.63 -8.83 13.32
N PHE A 208 -10.00 -8.25 12.16
CA PHE A 208 -9.55 -6.92 11.77
C PHE A 208 -10.01 -5.85 12.79
N ASP A 209 -11.28 -5.88 13.19
CA ASP A 209 -11.86 -4.94 14.15
C ASP A 209 -11.17 -5.04 15.52
N ALA A 210 -10.87 -6.25 15.98
CA ALA A 210 -10.11 -6.47 17.19
C ALA A 210 -8.69 -5.90 17.08
N MET A 211 -7.98 -6.17 15.99
CA MET A 211 -6.60 -5.69 15.81
C MET A 211 -6.52 -4.17 15.63
N ILE A 212 -7.47 -3.53 14.95
CA ILE A 212 -7.42 -2.09 14.72
C ILE A 212 -7.84 -1.28 15.96
N SER A 213 -8.63 -1.89 16.86
CA SER A 213 -9.14 -1.26 18.08
C SER A 213 -8.35 -1.58 19.35
N LEU A 214 -7.43 -2.55 19.32
CA LEU A 214 -6.65 -2.93 20.48
C LEU A 214 -5.47 -1.96 20.68
N GLY A 215 -5.52 -1.19 21.77
CA GLY A 215 -4.47 -0.23 22.11
C GLY A 215 -4.33 0.91 21.10
N GLU A 216 -3.12 1.43 20.97
CA GLU A 216 -2.78 2.41 19.94
C GLU A 216 -2.31 1.70 18.66
N PHE A 217 -2.75 2.22 17.49
CA PHE A 217 -2.29 1.66 16.22
C PHE A 217 -0.75 1.70 16.10
N PRO A 218 -0.09 0.61 15.72
CA PRO A 218 -0.60 -0.69 15.25
C PRO A 218 -0.48 -1.84 16.27
N GLU A 219 -0.60 -1.58 17.56
CA GLU A 219 -0.34 -2.56 18.63
C GLU A 219 -1.13 -3.86 18.48
N GLY A 220 -2.40 -3.78 18.06
CA GLY A 220 -3.21 -4.98 17.89
C GLY A 220 -2.72 -5.89 16.77
N PHE A 221 -2.18 -5.34 15.68
CA PHE A 221 -1.57 -6.14 14.60
C PHE A 221 -0.29 -6.81 15.09
N ARG A 222 0.55 -6.07 15.83
CA ARG A 222 1.77 -6.61 16.42
C ARG A 222 1.49 -7.72 17.44
N ALA A 223 0.45 -7.55 18.27
CA ALA A 223 0.02 -8.60 19.19
C ALA A 223 -0.44 -9.87 18.46
N GLY A 224 -1.15 -9.72 17.34
CA GLY A 224 -1.59 -10.83 16.50
C GLY A 224 -0.45 -11.62 15.85
N GLU A 225 0.71 -11.00 15.58
CA GLU A 225 1.89 -11.67 15.03
C GLU A 225 2.60 -12.57 16.08
N VAL A 226 2.36 -12.32 17.37
CA VAL A 226 3.02 -13.06 18.48
C VAL A 226 2.20 -14.27 18.93
N VAL A 227 0.90 -14.31 18.63
CA VAL A 227 0.04 -15.43 18.98
C VAL A 227 0.26 -16.55 17.97
N GLU A 228 0.95 -17.63 18.37
CA GLU A 228 0.90 -18.89 17.64
C GLU A 228 -0.55 -19.39 17.63
N ILE A 229 -1.18 -19.32 16.48
CA ILE A 229 -2.55 -19.84 16.24
C ILE A 229 -2.45 -21.31 15.91
#